data_f7cda1f9b0df3e8e8b55f2b401140f44
#
_entry.id   f7cda1f9b0df3e8e8b55f2b401140f44
#
_cell.length_a   1.000
_cell.length_b   1.000
_cell.length_c   1.000
_cell.angle_alpha   90.00
_cell.angle_beta   90.00
_cell.angle_gamma   90.00
#
_symmetry.space_group_name_H-M   'P 1'
#
loop_
_entity.id
_entity.type
_entity.pdbx_description
1 polymer ?
#
loop_
_entity_poly.entity_id
_entity_poly.type
_entity_poly.pdbx_seq_one_letter_code
_entity_poly.pdbx_strand_id
1 'polypeptide(L)'
;MAKASKEIIQKHEQMFYPTVRVRTKKAGGSGTVVYSKKHKDEVYTYVITNHHVISDSVKIEKKWDSVLKRKVDKEKLDTVYVEFFRYNNYSHTIGSFAVEADIVAYSEVDGGQDWALLRVRDKENTADWVANMFPLEDLDNVHIFDKSYAVGASLGHPPVASEGMITYMDDEIDS
;
A
#
# COMPACT_ATOMS: atom_id res chain seq x y z
N MET A 1 -10.22 -15.81 -28.83
CA MET A 1 -9.24 -15.58 -27.75
C MET A 1 -9.36 -16.68 -26.73
N ALA A 2 -8.25 -17.27 -26.30
CA ALA A 2 -8.28 -18.27 -25.22
C ALA A 2 -8.76 -17.61 -23.93
N LYS A 3 -9.66 -18.28 -23.20
CA LYS A 3 -10.18 -17.79 -21.92
C LYS A 3 -9.07 -17.93 -20.86
N ALA A 4 -8.82 -16.89 -20.06
CA ALA A 4 -7.85 -16.97 -18.99
C ALA A 4 -8.17 -18.11 -18.01
N SER A 5 -7.16 -18.82 -17.50
CA SER A 5 -7.37 -19.88 -16.52
C SER A 5 -7.86 -19.28 -15.19
N LYS A 6 -8.51 -20.11 -14.36
CA LYS A 6 -9.00 -19.69 -13.04
C LYS A 6 -7.86 -19.15 -12.16
N GLU A 7 -6.69 -19.75 -12.25
CA GLU A 7 -5.49 -19.34 -11.52
C GLU A 7 -5.01 -17.94 -11.95
N ILE A 8 -4.96 -17.67 -13.26
CA ILE A 8 -4.59 -16.34 -13.79
C ILE A 8 -5.58 -15.27 -13.33
N ILE A 9 -6.88 -15.58 -13.38
CA ILE A 9 -7.93 -14.68 -12.90
C ILE A 9 -7.69 -14.34 -11.42
N GLN A 10 -7.50 -15.35 -10.59
CA GLN A 10 -7.29 -15.20 -9.15
C GLN A 10 -6.04 -14.35 -8.82
N LYS A 11 -4.91 -14.58 -9.52
CA LYS A 11 -3.70 -13.77 -9.36
C LYS A 11 -3.91 -12.30 -9.71
N HIS A 12 -4.70 -12.01 -10.75
CA HIS A 12 -5.02 -10.62 -11.09
C HIS A 12 -5.91 -9.97 -10.02
N GLU A 13 -6.97 -10.64 -9.61
CA GLU A 13 -7.94 -10.08 -8.68
C GLU A 13 -7.38 -9.91 -7.25
N GLN A 14 -6.52 -10.81 -6.79
CA GLN A 14 -6.00 -10.79 -5.43
C GLN A 14 -4.68 -10.07 -5.26
N MET A 15 -3.87 -9.94 -6.31
CA MET A 15 -2.54 -9.35 -6.21
C MET A 15 -2.32 -8.18 -7.16
N PHE A 16 -2.69 -8.33 -8.43
CA PHE A 16 -2.36 -7.35 -9.45
C PHE A 16 -3.27 -6.12 -9.40
N TYR A 17 -4.57 -6.33 -9.38
CA TYR A 17 -5.55 -5.24 -9.38
C TYR A 17 -5.60 -4.42 -8.08
N PRO A 18 -5.39 -4.99 -6.88
CA PRO A 18 -5.30 -4.21 -5.65
C PRO A 18 -4.02 -3.38 -5.54
N THR A 19 -3.02 -3.62 -6.42
CA THR A 19 -1.78 -2.85 -6.41
C THR A 19 -2.00 -1.45 -6.96
N VAL A 20 -1.58 -0.45 -6.19
CA VAL A 20 -1.66 0.97 -6.50
C VAL A 20 -0.28 1.60 -6.49
N ARG A 21 -0.15 2.78 -7.06
CA ARG A 21 1.04 3.61 -6.90
C ARG A 21 0.77 4.69 -5.86
N VAL A 22 1.67 4.80 -4.88
CA VAL A 22 1.67 5.90 -3.91
C VAL A 22 2.67 6.94 -4.36
N ARG A 23 2.27 8.20 -4.35
CA ARG A 23 3.12 9.33 -4.76
C ARG A 23 3.06 10.44 -3.74
N THR A 24 4.22 11.00 -3.46
CA THR A 24 4.42 12.25 -2.74
C THR A 24 4.96 13.32 -3.69
N LYS A 25 5.42 14.43 -3.15
CA LYS A 25 6.08 15.49 -3.95
C LYS A 25 7.45 15.06 -4.48
N LYS A 26 8.15 14.16 -3.79
CA LYS A 26 9.54 13.79 -4.07
C LYS A 26 9.77 12.32 -4.31
N ALA A 27 8.86 11.46 -3.85
CA ALA A 27 9.00 10.03 -3.90
C ALA A 27 7.77 9.34 -4.51
N GLY A 28 7.95 8.11 -4.88
CA GLY A 28 6.88 7.24 -5.33
C GLY A 28 7.26 5.78 -5.10
N GLY A 29 6.24 4.98 -4.83
CA GLY A 29 6.40 3.56 -4.57
C GLY A 29 5.10 2.81 -4.78
N SER A 30 5.10 1.55 -4.44
CA SER A 30 3.95 0.68 -4.52
C SER A 30 3.12 0.74 -3.23
N GLY A 31 1.83 0.50 -3.37
CA GLY A 31 0.93 0.27 -2.25
C GLY A 31 -0.08 -0.81 -2.61
N THR A 32 -0.77 -1.31 -1.62
CA THR A 32 -1.80 -2.34 -1.79
C THR A 32 -3.07 -1.92 -1.08
N VAL A 33 -4.21 -1.99 -1.78
CA VAL A 33 -5.53 -1.78 -1.18
C VAL A 33 -5.85 -2.99 -0.30
N VAL A 34 -5.93 -2.78 1.01
CA VAL A 34 -6.16 -3.84 2.00
C VAL A 34 -7.56 -3.82 2.60
N TYR A 35 -8.29 -2.74 2.39
CA TYR A 35 -9.67 -2.60 2.84
C TYR A 35 -10.41 -1.57 2.00
N SER A 36 -11.65 -1.87 1.62
CA SER A 36 -12.56 -0.89 1.01
C SER A 36 -14.00 -1.30 1.25
N LYS A 37 -14.70 -0.58 2.13
CA LYS A 37 -16.12 -0.85 2.44
C LYS A 37 -16.86 0.43 2.77
N LYS A 38 -18.15 0.44 2.44
CA LYS A 38 -19.08 1.46 2.89
C LYS A 38 -19.52 1.19 4.33
N HIS A 39 -19.40 2.20 5.19
CA HIS A 39 -19.91 2.19 6.55
C HIS A 39 -20.82 3.40 6.75
N LYS A 40 -22.11 3.17 7.00
CA LYS A 40 -23.16 4.20 6.98
C LYS A 40 -23.15 4.91 5.61
N ASP A 41 -22.85 6.22 5.59
CA ASP A 41 -22.92 7.05 4.40
C ASP A 41 -21.54 7.33 3.77
N GLU A 42 -20.46 6.86 4.38
CA GLU A 42 -19.08 7.07 3.89
C GLU A 42 -18.38 5.76 3.50
N VAL A 43 -17.54 5.83 2.50
CA VAL A 43 -16.62 4.75 2.11
C VAL A 43 -15.28 4.94 2.81
N TYR A 44 -14.74 3.85 3.30
CA TYR A 44 -13.41 3.79 3.91
C TYR A 44 -12.53 2.86 3.08
N THR A 45 -11.54 3.43 2.43
CA THR A 45 -10.54 2.68 1.66
C THR A 45 -9.18 2.91 2.27
N TYR A 46 -8.49 1.81 2.63
CA TYR A 46 -7.16 1.84 3.20
C TYR A 46 -6.14 1.17 2.28
N VAL A 47 -4.98 1.80 2.21
CA VAL A 47 -3.83 1.33 1.43
C VAL A 47 -2.64 1.20 2.36
N ILE A 48 -1.95 0.06 2.31
CA ILE A 48 -0.67 -0.14 2.97
C ILE A 48 0.47 0.14 1.98
N THR A 49 1.51 0.80 2.47
CA THR A 49 2.74 1.10 1.73
C THR A 49 3.93 1.11 2.69
N ASN A 50 5.12 1.42 2.23
CA ASN A 50 6.29 1.58 3.09
C ASN A 50 6.41 3.00 3.63
N HIS A 51 6.98 3.16 4.83
CA HIS A 51 7.21 4.47 5.43
C HIS A 51 8.17 5.30 4.58
N HIS A 52 9.26 4.71 4.07
CA HIS A 52 10.21 5.44 3.24
C HIS A 52 9.56 6.08 1.99
N VAL A 53 8.46 5.53 1.47
CA VAL A 53 7.72 6.07 0.32
C VAL A 53 7.04 7.40 0.67
N ILE A 54 6.62 7.57 1.94
CA ILE A 54 5.86 8.75 2.39
C ILE A 54 6.66 9.68 3.31
N SER A 55 7.93 9.37 3.57
CA SER A 55 8.76 10.06 4.57
C SER A 55 8.92 11.55 4.31
N ASP A 56 8.97 11.99 3.05
CA ASP A 56 9.02 13.42 2.70
C ASP A 56 7.70 14.16 2.97
N SER A 57 6.61 13.45 3.21
CA SER A 57 5.30 14.00 3.59
C SER A 57 5.09 14.07 5.10
N VAL A 58 6.02 13.50 5.90
CA VAL A 58 6.02 13.57 7.36
C VAL A 58 7.03 14.65 7.79
N LYS A 59 6.56 15.70 8.44
CA LYS A 59 7.39 16.81 8.90
C LYS A 59 7.22 17.03 10.38
N ILE A 60 8.33 17.17 11.10
CA ILE A 60 8.34 17.56 12.50
C ILE A 60 8.72 19.04 12.59
N GLU A 61 7.77 19.88 13.02
CA GLU A 61 7.97 21.32 13.20
C GLU A 61 7.98 21.67 14.69
N LYS A 62 9.00 22.42 15.13
CA LYS A 62 9.02 22.96 16.49
C LYS A 62 8.09 24.15 16.63
N LYS A 63 6.96 23.97 17.28
CA LYS A 63 5.97 25.04 17.56
C LYS A 63 5.95 25.41 19.03
N TRP A 64 5.76 26.71 19.32
CA TRP A 64 5.57 27.18 20.68
C TRP A 64 4.23 26.70 21.22
N ASP A 65 4.29 26.04 22.39
CA ASP A 65 3.09 25.65 23.13
C ASP A 65 2.87 26.63 24.27
N SER A 66 1.74 27.35 24.24
CA SER A 66 1.42 28.40 25.22
C SER A 66 1.09 27.85 26.61
N VAL A 67 0.66 26.58 26.69
CA VAL A 67 0.32 25.92 27.95
C VAL A 67 1.59 25.42 28.62
N LEU A 68 2.44 24.71 27.86
CA LEU A 68 3.70 24.18 28.33
C LEU A 68 4.83 25.22 28.41
N LYS A 69 4.61 26.45 27.88
CA LYS A 69 5.59 27.56 27.80
C LYS A 69 6.95 27.13 27.23
N ARG A 70 6.95 26.21 26.28
CA ARG A 70 8.15 25.71 25.59
C ARG A 70 7.84 25.35 24.14
N LYS A 71 8.89 25.21 23.32
CA LYS A 71 8.74 24.62 22.00
C LYS A 71 8.52 23.12 22.12
N VAL A 72 7.53 22.62 21.44
CA VAL A 72 7.20 21.21 21.33
C VAL A 72 7.27 20.79 19.86
N ASP A 73 7.64 19.57 19.63
CA ASP A 73 7.62 18.98 18.30
C ASP A 73 6.16 18.72 17.92
N LYS A 74 5.73 19.29 16.80
CA LYS A 74 4.42 19.04 16.20
C LYS A 74 4.61 18.38 14.85
N GLU A 75 3.97 17.25 14.72
CA GLU A 75 3.90 16.55 13.45
C GLU A 75 2.96 17.29 12.49
N LYS A 76 3.39 17.40 11.25
CA LYS A 76 2.62 17.90 10.14
C LYS A 76 2.69 16.89 9.00
N LEU A 77 1.55 16.35 8.64
CA LEU A 77 1.40 15.40 7.56
C LEU A 77 0.93 16.13 6.29
N ASP A 78 1.72 16.03 5.23
CA ASP A 78 1.31 16.50 3.91
C ASP A 78 0.42 15.43 3.24
N THR A 79 -0.45 15.85 2.33
CA THR A 79 -1.28 14.94 1.53
C THR A 79 -0.41 14.10 0.59
N VAL A 80 -0.72 12.83 0.48
CA VAL A 80 -0.17 11.92 -0.50
C VAL A 80 -1.21 11.57 -1.56
N TYR A 81 -0.79 11.01 -2.69
CA TYR A 81 -1.67 10.60 -3.78
C TYR A 81 -1.59 9.10 -3.98
N VAL A 82 -2.74 8.46 -4.06
CA VAL A 82 -2.88 7.05 -4.42
C VAL A 82 -3.41 6.98 -5.84
N GLU A 83 -2.66 6.36 -6.72
CA GLU A 83 -3.02 6.18 -8.12
C GLU A 83 -3.50 4.76 -8.36
N PHE A 84 -4.76 4.65 -8.73
CA PHE A 84 -5.43 3.42 -9.11
C PHE A 84 -5.30 3.18 -10.60
N PHE A 85 -5.13 1.93 -11.00
CA PHE A 85 -5.02 1.53 -12.41
C PHE A 85 -6.32 0.89 -12.88
N ARG A 86 -6.65 1.14 -14.15
CA ARG A 86 -7.78 0.51 -14.84
C ARG A 86 -7.26 -0.48 -15.87
N TYR A 87 -7.92 -1.60 -15.96
CA TYR A 87 -7.49 -2.71 -16.80
C TYR A 87 -8.57 -3.09 -17.82
N ASN A 88 -8.13 -3.53 -19.00
CA ASN A 88 -8.97 -4.18 -19.99
C ASN A 88 -8.60 -5.66 -20.04
N ASN A 89 -9.51 -6.51 -19.60
CA ASN A 89 -9.26 -7.93 -19.41
C ASN A 89 -8.08 -8.17 -18.43
N TYR A 90 -7.42 -9.32 -18.55
CA TYR A 90 -6.30 -9.72 -17.67
C TYR A 90 -4.92 -9.38 -18.24
N SER A 91 -4.77 -8.35 -19.04
CA SER A 91 -3.50 -8.12 -19.74
C SER A 91 -3.07 -6.68 -19.94
N HIS A 92 -3.97 -5.73 -19.97
CA HIS A 92 -3.61 -4.35 -20.35
C HIS A 92 -4.15 -3.31 -19.36
N THR A 93 -3.25 -2.47 -18.87
CA THR A 93 -3.61 -1.22 -18.20
C THR A 93 -4.10 -0.24 -19.27
N ILE A 94 -5.34 0.24 -19.13
CA ILE A 94 -5.97 1.19 -20.07
C ILE A 94 -5.98 2.61 -19.55
N GLY A 95 -5.55 2.85 -18.33
CA GLY A 95 -5.48 4.17 -17.72
C GLY A 95 -5.28 4.10 -16.22
N SER A 96 -5.15 5.26 -15.62
CA SER A 96 -5.08 5.43 -14.16
C SER A 96 -5.77 6.72 -13.75
N PHE A 97 -6.09 6.82 -12.46
CA PHE A 97 -6.57 8.04 -11.82
C PHE A 97 -5.99 8.13 -10.42
N ALA A 98 -5.67 9.34 -9.99
CA ALA A 98 -5.08 9.59 -8.68
C ALA A 98 -6.11 10.24 -7.75
N VAL A 99 -6.11 9.79 -6.50
CA VAL A 99 -6.95 10.31 -5.43
C VAL A 99 -6.05 10.73 -4.27
N GLU A 100 -6.41 11.82 -3.60
CA GLU A 100 -5.74 12.24 -2.38
C GLU A 100 -5.96 11.23 -1.25
N ALA A 101 -4.95 11.08 -0.40
CA ALA A 101 -5.02 10.24 0.77
C ALA A 101 -4.34 10.91 1.97
N ASP A 102 -4.85 10.60 3.16
CA ASP A 102 -4.28 10.99 4.43
C ASP A 102 -3.38 9.88 4.97
N ILE A 103 -2.26 10.24 5.57
CA ILE A 103 -1.43 9.33 6.34
C ILE A 103 -2.12 9.11 7.68
N VAL A 104 -2.49 7.85 7.98
CA VAL A 104 -3.23 7.48 9.21
C VAL A 104 -2.29 7.01 10.29
N ALA A 105 -1.32 6.19 9.90
CA ALA A 105 -0.31 5.63 10.79
C ALA A 105 0.93 5.23 9.98
N TYR A 106 2.06 5.15 10.64
CA TYR A 106 3.31 4.68 10.04
C TYR A 106 4.27 4.19 11.13
N SER A 107 5.23 3.34 10.74
CA SER A 107 6.29 2.87 11.63
C SER A 107 7.31 3.97 11.92
N GLU A 108 7.97 3.90 13.07
CA GLU A 108 9.14 4.72 13.35
C GLU A 108 10.33 4.29 12.48
N VAL A 109 11.17 5.26 12.09
CA VAL A 109 12.32 5.01 11.21
C VAL A 109 13.35 4.09 11.86
N ASP A 110 13.52 4.20 13.19
CA ASP A 110 14.56 3.50 13.94
C ASP A 110 14.11 2.10 14.44
N GLY A 111 12.87 1.71 14.17
CA GLY A 111 12.27 0.47 14.71
C GLY A 111 12.46 -0.78 13.84
N GLY A 112 13.27 -0.75 12.79
CA GLY A 112 13.44 -1.88 11.86
C GLY A 112 12.21 -2.23 11.02
N GLN A 113 11.10 -1.50 11.21
CA GLN A 113 9.87 -1.68 10.47
C GLN A 113 9.70 -0.55 9.45
N ASP A 114 9.17 -0.87 8.28
CA ASP A 114 8.98 0.08 7.19
C ASP A 114 7.57 -0.05 6.59
N TRP A 115 6.57 0.46 7.31
CA TRP A 115 5.19 0.45 6.84
C TRP A 115 4.47 1.79 7.09
N ALA A 116 3.48 2.08 6.27
CA ALA A 116 2.55 3.18 6.46
C ALA A 116 1.14 2.78 6.01
N LEU A 117 0.14 3.31 6.70
CA LEU A 117 -1.28 3.13 6.39
C LEU A 117 -1.86 4.45 5.92
N LEU A 118 -2.46 4.42 4.74
CA LEU A 118 -3.10 5.57 4.12
C LEU A 118 -4.62 5.37 4.08
N ARG A 119 -5.37 6.46 4.25
CA ARG A 119 -6.81 6.52 4.01
C ARG A 119 -7.09 7.36 2.77
N VAL A 120 -7.68 6.76 1.76
CA VAL A 120 -8.10 7.45 0.53
C VAL A 120 -9.25 8.40 0.85
N ARG A 121 -9.23 9.60 0.28
CA ARG A 121 -10.26 10.64 0.54
C ARG A 121 -11.53 10.49 -0.26
N ASP A 122 -11.61 9.52 -1.19
CA ASP A 122 -12.87 9.19 -1.85
C ASP A 122 -13.83 8.56 -0.84
N LYS A 123 -14.93 9.24 -0.57
CA LYS A 123 -15.94 8.82 0.40
C LYS A 123 -17.18 8.22 -0.25
N GLU A 124 -17.24 8.19 -1.55
CA GLU A 124 -18.40 7.76 -2.32
C GLU A 124 -18.20 6.40 -2.97
N ASN A 125 -16.98 6.15 -3.46
CA ASN A 125 -16.68 4.97 -4.25
C ASN A 125 -15.76 4.00 -3.51
N THR A 126 -16.16 2.74 -3.44
CA THR A 126 -15.29 1.66 -2.99
C THR A 126 -14.26 1.34 -4.07
N ALA A 127 -13.08 0.86 -3.67
CA ALA A 127 -12.15 0.26 -4.62
C ALA A 127 -12.75 -1.04 -5.20
N ASP A 128 -12.57 -1.23 -6.49
CA ASP A 128 -13.09 -2.42 -7.18
C ASP A 128 -12.41 -3.70 -6.68
N TRP A 129 -11.16 -3.59 -6.24
CA TRP A 129 -10.34 -4.72 -5.84
C TRP A 129 -9.63 -4.45 -4.51
N VAL A 130 -9.64 -5.46 -3.65
CA VAL A 130 -9.00 -5.45 -2.33
C VAL A 130 -8.19 -6.74 -2.20
N ALA A 131 -6.94 -6.63 -1.78
CA ALA A 131 -6.09 -7.79 -1.54
C ALA A 131 -6.59 -8.60 -0.35
N ASN A 132 -6.56 -9.92 -0.47
CA ASN A 132 -6.75 -10.80 0.67
C ASN A 132 -5.46 -10.84 1.49
N MET A 133 -5.57 -10.47 2.77
CA MET A 133 -4.45 -10.62 3.69
C MET A 133 -4.28 -12.09 4.03
N PHE A 134 -3.02 -12.54 4.07
CA PHE A 134 -2.71 -13.89 4.51
C PHE A 134 -3.04 -14.04 6.01
N PRO A 135 -3.80 -15.07 6.43
CA PRO A 135 -4.14 -15.27 7.82
C PRO A 135 -2.88 -15.54 8.65
N LEU A 136 -2.74 -14.86 9.80
CA LEU A 136 -1.58 -15.04 10.69
C LEU A 136 -1.51 -16.47 11.26
N GLU A 137 -2.66 -17.11 11.46
CA GLU A 137 -2.76 -18.50 11.90
C GLU A 137 -2.25 -19.52 10.90
N ASP A 138 -2.10 -19.12 9.64
CA ASP A 138 -1.63 -20.00 8.56
C ASP A 138 -0.12 -19.84 8.27
N LEU A 139 0.61 -19.00 9.03
CA LEU A 139 2.05 -18.77 8.81
C LEU A 139 2.88 -20.07 8.88
N ASP A 140 2.50 -21.00 9.77
CA ASP A 140 3.16 -22.29 9.89
C ASP A 140 3.01 -23.18 8.64
N ASN A 141 2.10 -22.84 7.73
CA ASN A 141 1.87 -23.53 6.46
C ASN A 141 2.72 -22.96 5.30
N VAL A 142 3.57 -21.97 5.57
CA VAL A 142 4.50 -21.41 4.58
C VAL A 142 5.83 -22.15 4.68
N HIS A 143 6.37 -22.63 3.55
CA HIS A 143 7.57 -23.46 3.53
C HIS A 143 8.61 -22.90 2.57
N ILE A 144 9.88 -23.24 2.81
CA ILE A 144 10.96 -23.01 1.85
C ILE A 144 10.61 -23.75 0.56
N PHE A 145 10.86 -23.13 -0.59
CA PHE A 145 10.46 -23.51 -1.95
C PHE A 145 9.01 -23.25 -2.33
N ASP A 146 8.15 -22.78 -1.41
CA ASP A 146 6.84 -22.29 -1.82
C ASP A 146 6.97 -21.13 -2.81
N LYS A 147 6.09 -21.11 -3.80
CA LYS A 147 6.05 -20.02 -4.77
C LYS A 147 5.62 -18.73 -4.12
N SER A 148 6.34 -17.68 -4.43
CA SER A 148 6.00 -16.31 -4.03
C SER A 148 5.86 -15.40 -5.25
N TYR A 149 5.04 -14.36 -5.11
CA TYR A 149 4.83 -13.37 -6.15
C TYR A 149 5.00 -11.97 -5.54
N ALA A 150 5.69 -11.10 -6.27
CA ALA A 150 5.74 -9.68 -5.93
C ALA A 150 5.06 -8.88 -7.04
N VAL A 151 4.17 -7.96 -6.66
CA VAL A 151 3.53 -7.05 -7.59
C VAL A 151 3.77 -5.62 -7.12
N GLY A 152 4.32 -4.78 -7.99
CA GLY A 152 4.66 -3.41 -7.65
C GLY A 152 4.47 -2.44 -8.80
N ALA A 153 4.18 -1.18 -8.48
CA ALA A 153 3.99 -0.07 -9.41
C ALA A 153 5.09 1.00 -9.23
N SER A 154 6.35 0.57 -9.29
CA SER A 154 7.51 1.41 -9.07
C SER A 154 7.99 2.14 -10.35
N LEU A 155 8.86 3.13 -10.20
CA LEU A 155 9.54 3.86 -11.29
C LEU A 155 8.60 4.48 -12.34
N GLY A 156 7.37 4.82 -11.96
CA GLY A 156 6.42 5.45 -12.89
C GLY A 156 5.70 4.49 -13.83
N HIS A 157 5.96 3.19 -13.74
CA HIS A 157 5.29 2.17 -14.55
C HIS A 157 3.97 1.69 -13.90
N PRO A 158 3.00 1.20 -14.69
CA PRO A 158 1.90 0.39 -14.17
C PRO A 158 2.43 -0.81 -13.39
N PRO A 159 1.58 -1.51 -12.59
CA PRO A 159 1.99 -2.69 -11.86
C PRO A 159 2.67 -3.73 -12.72
N VAL A 160 3.75 -4.28 -12.21
CA VAL A 160 4.53 -5.37 -12.79
C VAL A 160 4.60 -6.51 -11.79
N ALA A 161 4.36 -7.72 -12.28
CA ALA A 161 4.44 -8.93 -11.46
C ALA A 161 5.74 -9.67 -11.71
N SER A 162 6.32 -10.23 -10.66
CA SER A 162 7.44 -11.17 -10.70
C SER A 162 7.14 -12.41 -9.87
N GLU A 163 7.76 -13.53 -10.23
CA GLU A 163 7.63 -14.80 -9.52
C GLU A 163 8.98 -15.16 -8.89
N GLY A 164 8.93 -15.71 -7.70
CA GLY A 164 10.06 -16.22 -6.95
C GLY A 164 9.65 -17.39 -6.07
N MET A 165 10.49 -17.69 -5.09
CA MET A 165 10.20 -18.70 -4.08
C MET A 165 10.64 -18.21 -2.70
N ILE A 166 10.04 -18.76 -1.66
CA ILE A 166 10.51 -18.58 -0.29
C ILE A 166 11.85 -19.32 -0.14
N THR A 167 12.89 -18.60 0.25
CA THR A 167 14.23 -19.17 0.38
C THR A 167 14.70 -19.29 1.82
N TYR A 168 14.09 -18.50 2.73
CA TYR A 168 14.44 -18.44 4.14
C TYR A 168 13.23 -18.01 4.98
N MET A 169 13.08 -18.52 6.19
CA MET A 169 11.90 -18.27 7.03
C MET A 169 12.21 -17.54 8.35
N ASP A 170 13.46 -17.57 8.83
CA ASP A 170 13.83 -17.10 10.16
C ASP A 170 14.87 -15.97 10.07
N ASP A 171 14.59 -14.94 9.30
CA ASP A 171 15.50 -13.79 9.22
C ASP A 171 15.28 -12.88 10.43
N GLU A 172 16.02 -13.14 11.52
CA GLU A 172 16.22 -12.15 12.57
C GLU A 172 17.13 -11.06 11.98
N ILE A 173 16.54 -9.97 11.56
CA ILE A 173 17.31 -8.77 11.22
C ILE A 173 17.89 -8.26 12.55
N ASP A 174 19.16 -8.53 12.78
CA ASP A 174 19.91 -7.94 13.89
C ASP A 174 19.80 -6.42 13.81
N SER A 175 19.16 -5.83 14.81
CA SER A 175 18.95 -4.40 15.00
C SER A 175 20.19 -3.73 15.60
#